data_8a01f802650aba5b65c0d4ea271c31a9
#
_entry.id   8a01f802650aba5b65c0d4ea271c31a9
#
_cell.length_a   1.000
_cell.length_b   1.000
_cell.length_c   1.000
_cell.angle_alpha   90.00
_cell.angle_beta   90.00
_cell.angle_gamma   90.00
#
_symmetry.space_group_name_H-M   'P 1'
#
loop_
_entity.id
_entity.type
_entity.pdbx_description
1 polymer ?
#
loop_
_entity_poly.entity_id
_entity_poly.type
_entity_poly.pdbx_seq_one_letter_code
_entity_poly.pdbx_strand_id
1 'polypeptide(L)'
;EDTILGHGIFLDHHTSTHWPRTDDLARLVETGTAVAHCPTVFQRRGITLQTLGRYLREGVRIGVGTDTYPHNMLEELRTALYLSRVVSRDVFDLRTRDVFAAATLGGSALLQRDDIGRLTPGAKADLVAVDLDTPAMHPLRDPLKSLVYAAAERAVRDVWVDGRQVVADGRCLTIDHAAAAHAVTEAQRRAEALVPERDWAGRDHWTIAEPVLPFADRDG
;
A
#
# COMPACT_ATOMS: atom_id res chain seq x y z
N GLU A 1 -16.26 11.80 12.53
CA GLU A 1 -15.56 10.72 13.28
C GLU A 1 -15.51 9.40 12.49
N ASP A 2 -16.48 9.14 11.59
CA ASP A 2 -16.62 7.86 10.88
C ASP A 2 -16.16 7.95 9.41
N THR A 3 -15.42 9.00 9.04
CA THR A 3 -14.97 9.22 7.68
C THR A 3 -13.51 8.83 7.52
N ILE A 4 -13.22 8.04 6.48
CA ILE A 4 -11.87 7.72 6.05
C ILE A 4 -11.68 8.30 4.65
N LEU A 5 -10.70 9.16 4.49
CA LEU A 5 -10.28 9.67 3.18
C LEU A 5 -9.26 8.71 2.56
N GLY A 6 -9.54 8.25 1.34
CA GLY A 6 -8.51 7.60 0.53
C GLY A 6 -7.42 8.61 0.19
N HIS A 7 -6.15 8.19 0.43
CA HIS A 7 -4.93 8.94 0.10
C HIS A 7 -4.68 10.23 0.90
N GLY A 8 -5.62 11.16 0.98
CA GLY A 8 -5.48 12.44 1.69
C GLY A 8 -4.26 13.26 1.24
N ILE A 9 -3.91 13.24 -0.06
CA ILE A 9 -2.69 13.84 -0.61
C ILE A 9 -2.88 15.32 -0.91
N PHE A 10 -3.97 15.64 -1.61
CA PHE A 10 -4.20 16.98 -2.19
C PHE A 10 -4.83 17.91 -1.16
N LEU A 11 -4.10 18.15 -0.08
CA LEU A 11 -4.46 19.14 0.92
C LEU A 11 -3.80 20.49 0.62
N ASP A 12 -4.15 21.52 1.37
CA ASP A 12 -3.69 22.90 1.21
C ASP A 12 -2.16 23.09 1.16
N HIS A 13 -1.42 22.23 1.86
CA HIS A 13 0.05 22.27 1.92
C HIS A 13 0.73 21.44 0.81
N HIS A 14 -0.01 20.78 -0.08
CA HIS A 14 0.57 20.00 -1.15
C HIS A 14 0.99 20.90 -2.32
N THR A 15 2.17 20.63 -2.90
CA THR A 15 2.74 21.44 -3.99
C THR A 15 1.89 21.48 -5.26
N SER A 16 1.03 20.49 -5.47
CA SER A 16 0.08 20.44 -6.61
C SER A 16 -1.21 21.19 -6.37
N THR A 17 -1.45 21.69 -5.14
CA THR A 17 -2.62 22.51 -4.83
C THR A 17 -2.22 23.98 -4.80
N HIS A 18 -3.04 24.82 -5.40
CA HIS A 18 -2.89 26.29 -5.34
C HIS A 18 -3.99 26.89 -4.45
N TRP A 19 -4.25 26.23 -3.33
CA TRP A 19 -5.33 26.60 -2.43
C TRP A 19 -4.87 27.64 -1.42
N PRO A 20 -5.63 28.71 -1.19
CA PRO A 20 -5.21 29.80 -0.30
C PRO A 20 -5.33 29.47 1.20
N ARG A 21 -5.93 28.33 1.56
CA ARG A 21 -6.13 27.89 2.95
C ARG A 21 -4.96 27.03 3.39
N THR A 22 -4.71 26.99 4.69
CA THR A 22 -3.61 26.24 5.28
C THR A 22 -4.03 25.51 6.58
N ASP A 23 -5.29 25.12 6.66
CA ASP A 23 -5.90 24.52 7.87
C ASP A 23 -6.42 23.09 7.67
N ASP A 24 -6.20 22.46 6.51
CA ASP A 24 -6.76 21.14 6.20
C ASP A 24 -6.28 20.06 7.17
N LEU A 25 -4.99 20.00 7.53
CA LEU A 25 -4.51 19.04 8.53
C LEU A 25 -5.15 19.25 9.90
N ALA A 26 -5.27 20.51 10.34
CA ALA A 26 -5.92 20.83 11.61
C ALA A 26 -7.39 20.38 11.60
N ARG A 27 -8.08 20.54 10.47
CA ARG A 27 -9.47 20.07 10.30
C ARG A 27 -9.59 18.56 10.37
N LEU A 28 -8.64 17.81 9.77
CA LEU A 28 -8.64 16.36 9.88
C LEU A 28 -8.53 15.92 11.34
N VAL A 29 -7.68 16.58 12.11
CA VAL A 29 -7.52 16.31 13.56
C VAL A 29 -8.78 16.68 14.33
N GLU A 30 -9.31 17.90 14.11
CA GLU A 30 -10.49 18.42 14.81
C GLU A 30 -11.72 17.54 14.56
N THR A 31 -11.95 17.13 13.33
CA THR A 31 -13.10 16.29 12.95
C THR A 31 -12.88 14.82 13.24
N GLY A 32 -11.65 14.40 13.57
CA GLY A 32 -11.29 13.00 13.70
C GLY A 32 -11.35 12.22 12.38
N THR A 33 -11.36 12.91 11.24
CA THR A 33 -11.32 12.28 9.92
C THR A 33 -10.00 11.56 9.73
N ALA A 34 -10.07 10.29 9.33
CA ALA A 34 -8.92 9.43 9.16
C ALA A 34 -8.41 9.42 7.70
N VAL A 35 -7.17 9.02 7.51
CA VAL A 35 -6.55 8.90 6.19
C VAL A 35 -6.02 7.50 5.96
N ALA A 36 -6.39 6.86 4.85
CA ALA A 36 -5.79 5.63 4.35
C ALA A 36 -4.73 5.99 3.31
N HIS A 37 -3.47 6.01 3.72
CA HIS A 37 -2.34 6.35 2.84
C HIS A 37 -1.91 5.15 2.01
N CYS A 38 -1.94 5.28 0.68
CA CYS A 38 -1.55 4.26 -0.28
C CYS A 38 -0.44 4.81 -1.19
N PRO A 39 0.82 4.76 -0.77
CA PRO A 39 1.91 5.48 -1.44
C PRO A 39 2.21 4.96 -2.85
N THR A 40 2.16 3.65 -3.09
CA THR A 40 2.58 3.05 -4.37
C THR A 40 1.72 3.49 -5.55
N VAL A 41 0.42 3.64 -5.36
CA VAL A 41 -0.49 4.04 -6.45
C VAL A 41 -0.17 5.43 -7.00
N PHE A 42 0.23 6.35 -6.14
CA PHE A 42 0.55 7.73 -6.52
C PHE A 42 2.01 7.94 -6.90
N GLN A 43 2.96 7.24 -6.28
CA GLN A 43 4.38 7.35 -6.66
C GLN A 43 4.61 7.01 -8.13
N ARG A 44 3.86 6.05 -8.69
CA ARG A 44 3.91 5.70 -10.11
C ARG A 44 3.54 6.86 -11.03
N ARG A 45 2.89 7.89 -10.49
CA ARG A 45 2.48 9.11 -11.20
C ARG A 45 3.33 10.33 -10.82
N GLY A 46 4.42 10.11 -10.07
CA GLY A 46 5.27 11.20 -9.57
C GLY A 46 4.60 12.06 -8.50
N ILE A 47 3.57 11.55 -7.84
CA ILE A 47 2.81 12.27 -6.81
C ILE A 47 2.98 11.54 -5.47
N THR A 48 3.12 12.28 -4.40
CA THR A 48 3.22 11.68 -3.06
C THR A 48 2.59 12.57 -2.00
N LEU A 49 2.20 11.96 -0.88
CA LEU A 49 1.88 12.68 0.34
C LEU A 49 3.07 13.56 0.73
N GLN A 50 2.82 14.75 1.25
CA GLN A 50 3.90 15.67 1.64
C GLN A 50 4.88 15.01 2.61
N THR A 51 4.40 14.51 3.74
CA THR A 51 5.12 13.54 4.56
C THR A 51 4.16 12.77 5.47
N LEU A 52 4.29 11.45 5.55
CA LEU A 52 3.54 10.64 6.52
C LEU A 52 3.94 11.01 7.96
N GLY A 53 5.23 11.32 8.18
CA GLY A 53 5.73 11.76 9.47
C GLY A 53 5.04 13.03 9.98
N ARG A 54 4.76 13.99 9.09
CA ARG A 54 4.01 15.19 9.46
C ARG A 54 2.59 14.87 9.90
N TYR A 55 1.86 14.06 9.14
CA TYR A 55 0.49 13.67 9.51
C TYR A 55 0.43 13.01 10.89
N LEU A 56 1.38 12.13 11.18
CA LEU A 56 1.49 11.47 12.48
C LEU A 56 1.79 12.47 13.62
N ARG A 57 2.69 13.43 13.39
CA ARG A 57 3.05 14.45 14.39
C ARG A 57 1.92 15.43 14.65
N GLU A 58 1.16 15.78 13.64
CA GLU A 58 -0.03 16.64 13.78
C GLU A 58 -1.22 15.92 14.43
N GLY A 59 -1.12 14.60 14.62
CA GLY A 59 -2.16 13.82 15.28
C GLY A 59 -3.27 13.32 14.35
N VAL A 60 -3.09 13.34 13.04
CA VAL A 60 -4.04 12.76 12.09
C VAL A 60 -4.08 11.25 12.29
N ARG A 61 -5.29 10.68 12.36
CA ARG A 61 -5.49 9.23 12.33
C ARG A 61 -5.15 8.73 10.93
N ILE A 62 -4.03 8.02 10.80
CA ILE A 62 -3.56 7.56 9.50
C ILE A 62 -3.10 6.11 9.56
N GLY A 63 -3.46 5.35 8.53
CA GLY A 63 -2.98 3.99 8.30
C GLY A 63 -2.42 3.85 6.90
N VAL A 64 -1.78 2.71 6.64
CA VAL A 64 -1.22 2.37 5.33
C VAL A 64 -2.08 1.32 4.66
N GLY A 65 -2.40 1.52 3.39
CA GLY A 65 -3.10 0.59 2.53
C GLY A 65 -2.41 0.46 1.17
N THR A 66 -2.95 -0.36 0.27
CA THR A 66 -2.34 -0.63 -1.04
C THR A 66 -3.03 0.07 -2.21
N ASP A 67 -4.35 0.04 -2.28
CA ASP A 67 -5.20 0.59 -3.37
C ASP A 67 -4.81 0.17 -4.80
N THR A 68 -3.71 -0.53 -5.01
CA THR A 68 -3.25 -0.97 -6.32
C THR A 68 -2.50 -2.29 -6.23
N TYR A 69 -2.33 -2.93 -7.36
CA TYR A 69 -1.47 -4.10 -7.51
C TYR A 69 0.02 -3.68 -7.58
N PRO A 70 0.93 -4.56 -7.13
CA PRO A 70 0.66 -5.75 -6.31
C PRO A 70 0.18 -5.32 -4.92
N HIS A 71 -0.77 -6.04 -4.34
CA HIS A 71 -1.22 -5.79 -2.96
C HIS A 71 -0.14 -6.26 -1.96
N ASN A 72 1.00 -5.55 -1.96
CA ASN A 72 2.19 -5.89 -1.19
C ASN A 72 2.44 -4.87 -0.07
N MET A 73 2.02 -5.21 1.14
CA MET A 73 2.17 -4.31 2.29
C MET A 73 3.65 -4.03 2.63
N LEU A 74 4.58 -4.95 2.39
CA LEU A 74 6.01 -4.71 2.62
C LEU A 74 6.57 -3.62 1.69
N GLU A 75 6.09 -3.58 0.45
CA GLU A 75 6.41 -2.52 -0.51
C GLU A 75 5.82 -1.18 -0.07
N GLU A 76 4.57 -1.17 0.37
CA GLU A 76 3.90 0.04 0.85
C GLU A 76 4.61 0.64 2.06
N LEU A 77 5.02 -0.18 3.04
CA LEU A 77 5.79 0.27 4.20
C LEU A 77 7.10 0.94 3.79
N ARG A 78 7.83 0.32 2.87
CA ARG A 78 9.11 0.82 2.36
C ARG A 78 8.93 2.10 1.58
N THR A 79 7.95 2.14 0.71
CA THR A 79 7.61 3.29 -0.11
C THR A 79 7.19 4.48 0.75
N ALA A 80 6.28 4.28 1.70
CA ALA A 80 5.85 5.32 2.64
C ALA A 80 7.05 5.89 3.41
N LEU A 81 7.93 5.01 3.91
CA LEU A 81 9.13 5.41 4.66
C LEU A 81 10.09 6.26 3.82
N TYR A 82 10.40 5.79 2.60
CA TYR A 82 11.36 6.47 1.74
C TYR A 82 10.82 7.80 1.22
N LEU A 83 9.58 7.82 0.73
CA LEU A 83 8.97 9.05 0.23
C LEU A 83 8.86 10.12 1.33
N SER A 84 8.46 9.74 2.56
CA SER A 84 8.40 10.67 3.68
C SER A 84 9.76 11.36 3.92
N ARG A 85 10.84 10.59 3.91
CA ARG A 85 12.20 11.11 4.11
C ARG A 85 12.72 11.93 2.94
N VAL A 86 12.42 11.51 1.70
CA VAL A 86 12.83 12.25 0.50
C VAL A 86 12.15 13.61 0.44
N VAL A 87 10.85 13.66 0.68
CA VAL A 87 10.06 14.90 0.63
C VAL A 87 10.44 15.85 1.76
N SER A 88 10.60 15.33 2.98
CA SER A 88 11.00 16.15 4.14
C SER A 88 12.48 16.54 4.12
N ARG A 89 13.32 15.82 3.35
CA ARG A 89 14.78 15.91 3.39
C ARG A 89 15.35 15.64 4.80
N ASP A 90 14.65 14.82 5.56
CA ASP A 90 15.02 14.44 6.91
C ASP A 90 14.89 12.92 7.11
N VAL A 91 16.02 12.27 7.40
CA VAL A 91 16.07 10.82 7.67
C VAL A 91 15.28 10.41 8.91
N PHE A 92 15.00 11.37 9.81
CA PHE A 92 14.27 11.15 11.05
C PHE A 92 12.79 11.52 10.97
N ASP A 93 12.32 12.04 9.84
CA ASP A 93 10.91 12.42 9.65
C ASP A 93 9.96 11.25 9.94
N LEU A 94 10.34 10.05 9.47
CA LEU A 94 9.59 8.82 9.70
C LEU A 94 10.55 7.68 10.05
N ARG A 95 10.27 6.96 11.14
CA ARG A 95 11.07 5.79 11.56
C ARG A 95 10.38 4.50 11.13
N THR A 96 11.14 3.40 11.04
CA THR A 96 10.59 2.07 10.70
C THR A 96 9.46 1.63 11.63
N ARG A 97 9.59 1.92 12.93
CA ARG A 97 8.53 1.62 13.91
C ARG A 97 7.25 2.40 13.67
N ASP A 98 7.36 3.66 13.20
CA ASP A 98 6.21 4.54 13.02
C ASP A 98 5.40 4.11 11.79
N VAL A 99 6.07 3.78 10.67
CA VAL A 99 5.40 3.27 9.48
C VAL A 99 4.81 1.87 9.71
N PHE A 100 5.47 1.02 10.48
CA PHE A 100 4.94 -0.29 10.87
C PHE A 100 3.70 -0.14 11.77
N ALA A 101 3.76 0.76 12.74
CA ALA A 101 2.60 1.07 13.58
C ALA A 101 1.44 1.64 12.76
N ALA A 102 1.70 2.48 11.76
CA ALA A 102 0.66 2.99 10.87
C ALA A 102 -0.02 1.88 10.07
N ALA A 103 0.71 0.84 9.64
CA ALA A 103 0.14 -0.30 8.92
C ALA A 103 -0.61 -1.31 9.82
N THR A 104 -0.39 -1.29 11.12
CA THR A 104 -0.99 -2.22 12.09
C THR A 104 -1.98 -1.51 12.99
N LEU A 105 -1.50 -0.82 14.01
CA LEU A 105 -2.33 -0.06 14.95
C LEU A 105 -3.07 1.10 14.28
N GLY A 106 -2.44 1.75 13.29
CA GLY A 106 -3.08 2.80 12.49
C GLY A 106 -4.27 2.26 11.71
N GLY A 107 -4.11 1.11 11.03
CA GLY A 107 -5.22 0.44 10.33
C GLY A 107 -6.37 0.06 11.27
N SER A 108 -6.06 -0.47 12.45
CA SER A 108 -7.04 -0.78 13.50
C SER A 108 -7.79 0.49 13.94
N ALA A 109 -7.06 1.58 14.18
CA ALA A 109 -7.66 2.86 14.56
C ALA A 109 -8.55 3.47 13.47
N LEU A 110 -8.18 3.33 12.18
CA LEU A 110 -9.02 3.75 11.06
C LEU A 110 -10.36 3.03 11.05
N LEU A 111 -10.32 1.71 11.27
CA LEU A 111 -11.50 0.85 11.29
C LEU A 111 -12.28 0.93 12.60
N GLN A 112 -11.83 1.75 13.56
CA GLN A 112 -12.41 1.88 14.90
C GLN A 112 -12.56 0.51 15.60
N ARG A 113 -11.53 -0.33 15.45
CA ARG A 113 -11.47 -1.67 16.03
C ARG A 113 -10.31 -1.78 17.00
N ASP A 114 -10.54 -2.36 18.16
CA ASP A 114 -9.56 -2.60 19.21
C ASP A 114 -9.13 -4.06 19.31
N ASP A 115 -9.78 -4.94 18.55
CA ASP A 115 -9.56 -6.38 18.52
C ASP A 115 -8.59 -6.85 17.42
N ILE A 116 -8.05 -5.95 16.60
CA ILE A 116 -7.08 -6.24 15.51
C ILE A 116 -5.85 -5.35 15.58
N GLY A 117 -4.85 -5.61 14.74
CA GLY A 117 -3.63 -4.80 14.60
C GLY A 117 -2.62 -5.00 15.72
N ARG A 118 -2.85 -5.91 16.65
CA ARG A 118 -1.99 -6.18 17.81
C ARG A 118 -2.02 -7.64 18.23
N LEU A 119 -0.94 -8.10 18.88
CA LEU A 119 -0.84 -9.43 19.47
C LEU A 119 -1.03 -9.32 20.98
N THR A 120 -2.27 -9.39 21.44
CA THR A 120 -2.63 -9.34 22.86
C THR A 120 -3.72 -10.36 23.17
N PRO A 121 -3.81 -10.89 24.39
CA PRO A 121 -4.91 -11.75 24.81
C PRO A 121 -6.27 -11.07 24.55
N GLY A 122 -7.19 -11.79 23.94
CA GLY A 122 -8.53 -11.28 23.57
C GLY A 122 -8.62 -10.62 22.21
N ALA A 123 -7.50 -10.28 21.56
CA ALA A 123 -7.51 -9.83 20.17
C ALA A 123 -7.68 -11.01 19.19
N LYS A 124 -8.11 -10.70 17.97
CA LYS A 124 -8.16 -11.69 16.89
C LYS A 124 -6.75 -12.17 16.55
N ALA A 125 -6.66 -13.45 16.25
CA ALA A 125 -5.40 -14.06 15.86
C ALA A 125 -5.10 -13.80 14.36
N ASP A 126 -4.89 -12.53 14.03
CA ASP A 126 -4.38 -12.07 12.73
C ASP A 126 -2.85 -12.01 12.82
N LEU A 127 -2.19 -12.99 12.22
CA LEU A 127 -0.76 -13.23 12.38
C LEU A 127 -0.08 -13.37 11.03
N VAL A 128 1.10 -12.80 10.91
CA VAL A 128 2.00 -13.00 9.77
C VAL A 128 3.35 -13.49 10.28
N ALA A 129 3.76 -14.69 9.89
CA ALA A 129 5.10 -15.21 10.13
C ALA A 129 6.00 -14.87 8.94
N VAL A 130 7.09 -14.17 9.23
CA VAL A 130 8.08 -13.76 8.24
C VAL A 130 9.37 -14.52 8.45
N ASP A 131 9.89 -15.11 7.36
CA ASP A 131 11.20 -15.74 7.36
C ASP A 131 12.29 -14.66 7.35
N LEU A 132 13.08 -14.62 8.40
CA LEU A 132 14.20 -13.68 8.55
C LEU A 132 15.53 -14.29 8.08
N ASP A 133 15.58 -15.59 7.76
CA ASP A 133 16.78 -16.29 7.32
C ASP A 133 16.93 -16.27 5.79
N THR A 134 16.74 -15.11 5.20
CA THR A 134 17.02 -14.89 3.78
C THR A 134 18.28 -14.03 3.60
N PRO A 135 19.08 -14.22 2.53
CA PRO A 135 20.32 -13.43 2.33
C PRO A 135 20.14 -11.91 2.42
N ALA A 136 18.99 -11.39 1.96
CA ALA A 136 18.69 -9.96 2.01
C ALA A 136 18.46 -9.42 3.43
N MET A 137 18.15 -10.30 4.38
CA MET A 137 17.86 -9.93 5.77
C MET A 137 19.10 -9.95 6.67
N HIS A 138 20.21 -10.50 6.18
CA HIS A 138 21.45 -10.60 6.96
C HIS A 138 22.39 -9.39 6.77
N PRO A 139 23.17 -9.03 7.79
CA PRO A 139 23.14 -9.56 9.16
C PRO A 139 21.91 -9.06 9.94
N LEU A 140 21.24 -9.97 10.64
CA LEU A 140 20.02 -9.66 11.39
C LEU A 140 20.37 -9.00 12.73
N ARG A 141 20.38 -7.68 12.75
CA ARG A 141 20.59 -6.90 13.97
C ARG A 141 19.29 -6.33 14.56
N ASP A 142 18.39 -5.89 13.68
CA ASP A 142 17.11 -5.26 14.03
C ASP A 142 16.05 -5.86 13.10
N PRO A 143 15.25 -6.83 13.58
CA PRO A 143 14.27 -7.53 12.76
C PRO A 143 13.27 -6.59 12.09
N LEU A 144 12.82 -5.54 12.78
CA LEU A 144 11.86 -4.60 12.22
C LEU A 144 12.48 -3.76 11.09
N LYS A 145 13.73 -3.34 11.25
CA LYS A 145 14.44 -2.66 10.16
C LYS A 145 14.64 -3.58 8.97
N SER A 146 15.08 -4.81 9.21
CA SER A 146 15.25 -5.80 8.14
C SER A 146 13.92 -6.06 7.42
N LEU A 147 12.82 -6.20 8.15
CA LEU A 147 11.49 -6.34 7.58
C LEU A 147 11.14 -5.18 6.64
N VAL A 148 11.27 -3.94 7.10
CA VAL A 148 10.86 -2.76 6.32
C VAL A 148 11.82 -2.49 5.17
N TYR A 149 13.14 -2.62 5.37
CA TYR A 149 14.11 -2.27 4.34
C TYR A 149 14.39 -3.38 3.33
N ALA A 150 14.36 -4.64 3.75
CA ALA A 150 14.91 -5.73 2.97
C ALA A 150 13.94 -6.87 2.66
N ALA A 151 12.87 -7.06 3.43
CA ALA A 151 11.93 -8.14 3.18
C ALA A 151 11.22 -7.97 1.84
N ALA A 152 11.06 -9.08 1.11
CA ALA A 152 10.22 -9.17 -0.07
C ALA A 152 9.01 -10.07 0.24
N GLU A 153 8.01 -10.09 -0.64
CA GLU A 153 6.80 -10.91 -0.45
C GLU A 153 7.11 -12.40 -0.19
N ARG A 154 8.17 -12.93 -0.79
CA ARG A 154 8.62 -14.31 -0.55
C ARG A 154 9.08 -14.60 0.90
N ALA A 155 9.34 -13.54 1.68
CA ALA A 155 9.66 -13.69 3.09
C ALA A 155 8.43 -13.94 3.96
N VAL A 156 7.22 -13.69 3.45
CA VAL A 156 5.97 -14.03 4.14
C VAL A 156 5.76 -15.52 4.01
N ARG A 157 5.94 -16.25 5.12
CA ARG A 157 5.86 -17.70 5.15
C ARG A 157 4.45 -18.19 5.46
N ASP A 158 3.88 -17.72 6.56
CA ASP A 158 2.56 -18.18 7.01
C ASP A 158 1.69 -16.98 7.39
N VAL A 159 0.39 -17.08 7.13
CA VAL A 159 -0.59 -16.05 7.49
C VAL A 159 -1.82 -16.71 8.10
N TRP A 160 -2.29 -16.16 9.22
CA TRP A 160 -3.54 -16.50 9.86
C TRP A 160 -4.45 -15.27 9.90
N VAL A 161 -5.73 -15.50 9.65
CA VAL A 161 -6.81 -14.51 9.78
C VAL A 161 -7.85 -15.08 10.72
N ASP A 162 -8.08 -14.40 11.81
CA ASP A 162 -8.98 -14.82 12.89
C ASP A 162 -8.68 -16.27 13.35
N GLY A 163 -7.40 -16.63 13.47
CA GLY A 163 -6.91 -17.95 13.86
C GLY A 163 -6.93 -19.02 12.77
N ARG A 164 -7.52 -18.73 11.60
CA ARG A 164 -7.50 -19.65 10.46
C ARG A 164 -6.24 -19.42 9.62
N GLN A 165 -5.44 -20.44 9.41
CA GLN A 165 -4.31 -20.35 8.49
C GLN A 165 -4.81 -20.23 7.05
N VAL A 166 -4.41 -19.17 6.36
CA VAL A 166 -4.78 -18.87 4.97
C VAL A 166 -3.59 -18.90 4.02
N VAL A 167 -2.38 -18.83 4.56
CA VAL A 167 -1.12 -19.06 3.83
C VAL A 167 -0.24 -20.00 4.64
N ALA A 168 0.34 -20.99 4.00
CA ALA A 168 1.34 -21.90 4.56
C ALA A 168 2.52 -22.06 3.59
N ASP A 169 3.75 -21.93 4.11
CA ASP A 169 4.98 -22.03 3.33
C ASP A 169 4.95 -21.17 2.05
N GLY A 170 4.43 -19.92 2.17
CA GLY A 170 4.29 -18.97 1.06
C GLY A 170 3.19 -19.31 0.05
N ARG A 171 2.36 -20.31 0.30
CA ARG A 171 1.26 -20.73 -0.59
C ARG A 171 -0.09 -20.37 0.00
N CYS A 172 -0.92 -19.67 -0.78
CA CYS A 172 -2.30 -19.40 -0.40
C CYS A 172 -3.11 -20.73 -0.38
N LEU A 173 -3.82 -20.95 0.72
CA LEU A 173 -4.63 -22.17 0.93
C LEU A 173 -6.10 -22.00 0.50
N THR A 174 -6.51 -20.77 0.22
CA THR A 174 -7.92 -20.42 0.00
C THR A 174 -8.22 -20.03 -1.45
N ILE A 175 -7.19 -19.84 -2.28
CA ILE A 175 -7.31 -19.41 -3.67
C ILE A 175 -6.45 -20.34 -4.54
N ASP A 176 -7.02 -20.84 -5.62
CA ASP A 176 -6.26 -21.44 -6.71
C ASP A 176 -5.65 -20.33 -7.57
N HIS A 177 -4.36 -20.07 -7.35
CA HIS A 177 -3.63 -19.00 -8.05
C HIS A 177 -3.56 -19.23 -9.56
N ALA A 178 -3.44 -20.48 -10.03
CA ALA A 178 -3.37 -20.78 -11.46
C ALA A 178 -4.71 -20.46 -12.14
N ALA A 179 -5.81 -20.92 -11.54
CA ALA A 179 -7.15 -20.60 -12.04
C ALA A 179 -7.46 -19.12 -11.99
N ALA A 180 -7.07 -18.43 -10.91
CA ALA A 180 -7.25 -16.99 -10.78
C ALA A 180 -6.44 -16.19 -11.83
N ALA A 181 -5.17 -16.55 -12.06
CA ALA A 181 -4.32 -15.93 -13.07
C ALA A 181 -4.90 -16.12 -14.49
N HIS A 182 -5.37 -17.35 -14.79
CA HIS A 182 -6.04 -17.62 -16.06
C HIS A 182 -7.30 -16.74 -16.22
N ALA A 183 -8.15 -16.68 -15.21
CA ALA A 183 -9.39 -15.88 -15.25
C ALA A 183 -9.11 -14.38 -15.44
N VAL A 184 -8.08 -13.84 -14.80
CA VAL A 184 -7.65 -12.43 -14.99
C VAL A 184 -7.15 -12.20 -16.41
N THR A 185 -6.33 -13.11 -16.97
CA THR A 185 -5.83 -13.03 -18.35
C THR A 185 -6.97 -13.02 -19.36
N GLU A 186 -7.95 -13.91 -19.20
CA GLU A 186 -9.14 -13.94 -20.06
C GLU A 186 -10.01 -12.69 -19.88
N ALA A 187 -10.12 -12.15 -18.68
CA ALA A 187 -10.84 -10.90 -18.42
C ALA A 187 -10.16 -9.72 -19.13
N GLN A 188 -8.82 -9.65 -19.09
CA GLN A 188 -8.04 -8.64 -19.80
C GLN A 188 -8.26 -8.71 -21.30
N ARG A 189 -8.17 -9.88 -21.93
CA ARG A 189 -8.42 -10.05 -23.38
C ARG A 189 -9.82 -9.56 -23.78
N ARG A 190 -10.84 -9.90 -22.95
CA ARG A 190 -12.20 -9.39 -23.20
C ARG A 190 -12.29 -7.87 -23.08
N ALA A 191 -11.61 -7.29 -22.08
CA ALA A 191 -11.60 -5.83 -21.88
C ALA A 191 -10.90 -5.12 -23.05
N GLU A 192 -9.75 -5.63 -23.50
CA GLU A 192 -8.98 -5.10 -24.63
C GLU A 192 -9.78 -5.12 -25.92
N ALA A 193 -10.52 -6.20 -26.18
CA ALA A 193 -11.40 -6.30 -27.36
C ALA A 193 -12.52 -5.26 -27.38
N LEU A 194 -12.95 -4.78 -26.21
CA LEU A 194 -14.01 -3.78 -26.09
C LEU A 194 -13.49 -2.33 -26.08
N VAL A 195 -12.17 -2.12 -26.04
CA VAL A 195 -11.60 -0.76 -25.98
C VAL A 195 -12.02 0.10 -27.17
N PRO A 196 -11.97 -0.36 -28.45
CA PRO A 196 -12.36 0.49 -29.59
C PRO A 196 -13.82 0.96 -29.54
N GLU A 197 -14.71 0.15 -28.97
CA GLU A 197 -16.13 0.51 -28.83
C GLU A 197 -16.37 1.54 -27.70
N ARG A 198 -15.47 1.59 -26.71
CA ARG A 198 -15.61 2.42 -25.51
C ARG A 198 -14.76 3.67 -25.53
N ASP A 199 -13.71 3.69 -26.32
CA ASP A 199 -12.87 4.88 -26.48
C ASP A 199 -13.57 5.91 -27.38
N TRP A 200 -13.60 7.16 -26.93
CA TRP A 200 -14.26 8.26 -27.63
C TRP A 200 -13.71 8.51 -29.05
N ALA A 201 -12.47 8.12 -29.33
CA ALA A 201 -11.82 8.24 -30.63
C ALA A 201 -11.73 6.90 -31.40
N GLY A 202 -12.29 5.81 -30.86
CA GLY A 202 -12.26 4.49 -31.45
C GLY A 202 -10.87 3.84 -31.51
N ARG A 203 -9.94 4.30 -30.68
CA ARG A 203 -8.57 3.77 -30.67
C ARG A 203 -8.54 2.39 -30.01
N ASP A 204 -7.64 1.53 -30.45
CA ASP A 204 -7.40 0.26 -29.82
C ASP A 204 -6.54 0.40 -28.54
N HIS A 205 -6.45 -0.68 -27.76
CA HIS A 205 -5.71 -0.69 -26.52
C HIS A 205 -4.19 -0.48 -26.71
N TRP A 206 -3.63 -0.87 -27.87
CA TRP A 206 -2.22 -0.66 -28.17
C TRP A 206 -1.89 0.80 -28.47
N THR A 207 -2.83 1.51 -29.09
CA THR A 207 -2.71 2.95 -29.33
C THR A 207 -2.82 3.76 -28.05
N ILE A 208 -3.66 3.32 -27.10
CA ILE A 208 -3.87 4.01 -25.82
C ILE A 208 -2.73 3.70 -24.83
N ALA A 209 -2.24 2.46 -24.82
CA ALA A 209 -1.22 1.97 -23.90
C ALA A 209 -0.16 1.18 -24.68
N GLU A 210 0.70 1.93 -25.38
CA GLU A 210 1.78 1.33 -26.17
C GLU A 210 2.74 0.52 -25.29
N PRO A 211 3.07 -0.73 -25.68
CA PRO A 211 4.02 -1.53 -24.95
C PRO A 211 5.44 -0.93 -25.06
N VAL A 212 6.19 -0.99 -23.96
CA VAL A 212 7.56 -0.46 -23.88
C VAL A 212 8.52 -1.24 -24.81
N LEU A 213 8.26 -2.54 -24.98
CA LEU A 213 9.04 -3.39 -25.88
C LEU A 213 8.14 -3.86 -27.03
N PRO A 214 8.66 -3.85 -28.30
CA PRO A 214 7.91 -4.39 -29.41
C PRO A 214 7.69 -5.90 -29.22
N PHE A 215 6.49 -6.37 -29.52
CA PHE A 215 6.24 -7.81 -29.64
C PHE A 215 6.77 -8.32 -30.97
N ALA A 216 7.43 -9.47 -30.96
CA ALA A 216 8.03 -10.07 -32.16
C ALA A 216 6.98 -10.49 -33.21
N ASP A 217 5.73 -10.76 -32.80
CA ASP A 217 4.68 -11.28 -33.65
C ASP A 217 3.39 -10.45 -33.53
N ARG A 218 3.36 -9.27 -34.13
CA ARG A 218 2.09 -8.54 -34.38
C ARG A 218 1.37 -8.96 -35.68
N ASP A 219 2.05 -9.73 -36.54
CA ASP A 219 1.58 -10.08 -37.87
C ASP A 219 1.37 -11.59 -38.06
N GLY A 220 1.01 -12.33 -36.99
CA GLY A 220 0.75 -13.76 -37.01
C GLY A 220 -0.71 -14.13 -36.78
#